data_07376bb9633b092c7245050d3b9bf7e8
#
_entry.id   07376bb9633b092c7245050d3b9bf7e8
#
_cell.length_a   1.000
_cell.length_b   1.000
_cell.length_c   1.000
_cell.angle_alpha   90.00
_cell.angle_beta   90.00
_cell.angle_gamma   90.00
#
_symmetry.space_group_name_H-M   'P 1'
#
loop_
_entity.id
_entity.type
_entity.pdbx_description
1 polymer ?
#
loop_
_entity_poly.entity_id
_entity_poly.type
_entity_poly.pdbx_seq_one_letter_code
_entity_poly.pdbx_strand_id
1 'polypeptide(L)'
;MEKIELDQELSDQPLYDLVVVGGGVNGTGIARDAAGRGLKVLLVEQADLAQATSSASSKLIHGGLRYLEYYEFRLVRESLQEREVLLNNAAHIIWPLRFVMPHNKLLRPAWMIRLGLFLYDHLGGRQRLPGSNGIRLDRHMFGQPLAPGIHQGFVYSDCWVQDSRLVVLNAMGAAEKGARILTRLRCKAAHAQNGQWLVGLVDQ
;
A
#
# COMPACT_ATOMS: atom_id res chain seq x y z
N MET A 1 -24.03 27.61 -33.45
CA MET A 1 -22.89 28.39 -32.98
C MET A 1 -22.28 27.79 -31.72
N GLU A 2 -23.05 27.39 -30.74
CA GLU A 2 -22.55 26.81 -29.47
C GLU A 2 -21.68 25.53 -29.60
N LYS A 3 -21.97 24.67 -30.57
CA LYS A 3 -21.23 23.40 -30.76
C LYS A 3 -19.84 23.59 -31.38
N ILE A 4 -19.64 24.62 -32.16
CA ILE A 4 -18.35 24.91 -32.84
C ILE A 4 -17.38 25.61 -31.87
N GLU A 5 -17.87 26.47 -30.98
CA GLU A 5 -17.07 27.08 -29.91
C GLU A 5 -16.62 26.05 -28.87
N LEU A 6 -17.49 25.12 -28.49
CA LEU A 6 -17.14 24.04 -27.55
C LEU A 6 -16.07 23.10 -28.11
N ASP A 7 -16.12 22.76 -29.39
CA ASP A 7 -15.15 21.91 -30.06
C ASP A 7 -13.78 22.60 -30.23
N GLN A 8 -13.76 23.93 -30.35
CA GLN A 8 -12.54 24.73 -30.42
C GLN A 8 -11.87 24.90 -29.04
N GLU A 9 -12.65 25.12 -27.98
CA GLU A 9 -12.13 25.12 -26.60
C GLU A 9 -11.54 23.78 -26.19
N LEU A 10 -12.09 22.65 -26.68
CA LEU A 10 -11.59 21.32 -26.42
C LEU A 10 -10.28 21.00 -27.14
N SER A 11 -10.02 21.62 -28.31
CA SER A 11 -8.79 21.39 -29.09
C SER A 11 -7.54 21.93 -28.39
N ASP A 12 -7.68 22.93 -27.56
CA ASP A 12 -6.56 23.57 -26.82
C ASP A 12 -6.29 22.95 -25.44
N GLN A 13 -7.09 21.97 -25.02
CA GLN A 13 -6.90 21.30 -23.73
C GLN A 13 -5.73 20.31 -23.76
N PRO A 14 -4.94 20.23 -22.69
CA PRO A 14 -3.82 19.31 -22.65
C PRO A 14 -4.29 17.85 -22.69
N LEU A 15 -3.80 17.09 -23.67
CA LEU A 15 -4.11 15.66 -23.80
C LEU A 15 -3.12 14.83 -22.96
N TYR A 16 -3.66 13.87 -22.21
CA TYR A 16 -2.93 12.88 -21.41
C TYR A 16 -3.31 11.47 -21.84
N ASP A 17 -2.35 10.54 -21.72
CA ASP A 17 -2.61 9.11 -21.95
C ASP A 17 -3.37 8.50 -20.78
N LEU A 18 -3.14 9.04 -19.56
CA LEU A 18 -3.76 8.58 -18.32
C LEU A 18 -4.04 9.75 -17.38
N VAL A 19 -5.28 9.81 -16.87
CA VAL A 19 -5.65 10.68 -15.75
C VAL A 19 -5.93 9.82 -14.52
N VAL A 20 -5.22 10.08 -13.43
CA VAL A 20 -5.36 9.40 -12.14
C VAL A 20 -6.07 10.33 -11.17
N VAL A 21 -7.20 9.91 -10.62
CA VAL A 21 -7.96 10.67 -9.62
C VAL A 21 -7.70 10.08 -8.24
N GLY A 22 -7.07 10.88 -7.38
CA GLY A 22 -6.72 10.53 -6.00
C GLY A 22 -5.21 10.41 -5.75
N GLY A 23 -4.72 11.18 -4.80
CA GLY A 23 -3.31 11.27 -4.38
C GLY A 23 -2.92 10.37 -3.21
N GLY A 24 -3.57 9.22 -3.05
CA GLY A 24 -3.19 8.18 -2.10
C GLY A 24 -2.12 7.23 -2.63
N VAL A 25 -1.77 6.19 -1.86
CA VAL A 25 -0.72 5.22 -2.21
C VAL A 25 -0.97 4.54 -3.56
N ASN A 26 -2.22 4.19 -3.86
CA ASN A 26 -2.57 3.55 -5.13
C ASN A 26 -2.41 4.52 -6.31
N GLY A 27 -3.00 5.72 -6.22
CA GLY A 27 -2.94 6.70 -7.31
C GLY A 27 -1.51 7.14 -7.63
N THR A 28 -0.71 7.45 -6.61
CA THR A 28 0.69 7.84 -6.81
C THR A 28 1.55 6.68 -7.31
N GLY A 29 1.27 5.45 -6.88
CA GLY A 29 1.94 4.25 -7.40
C GLY A 29 1.63 4.02 -8.89
N ILE A 30 0.36 4.11 -9.28
CA ILE A 30 -0.09 4.00 -10.67
C ILE A 30 0.54 5.11 -11.52
N ALA A 31 0.51 6.36 -11.04
CA ALA A 31 1.10 7.49 -11.77
C ALA A 31 2.61 7.30 -12.00
N ARG A 32 3.34 6.79 -10.99
CA ARG A 32 4.77 6.52 -11.08
C ARG A 32 5.09 5.42 -12.08
N ASP A 33 4.35 4.32 -12.06
CA ASP A 33 4.55 3.20 -12.98
C ASP A 33 4.24 3.64 -14.42
N ALA A 34 3.09 4.28 -14.65
CA ALA A 34 2.67 4.75 -15.96
C ALA A 34 3.65 5.77 -16.57
N ALA A 35 4.07 6.78 -15.80
CA ALA A 35 5.08 7.74 -16.23
C ALA A 35 6.44 7.07 -16.49
N GLY A 36 6.79 6.07 -15.67
CA GLY A 36 7.99 5.25 -15.87
C GLY A 36 8.00 4.45 -17.18
N ARG A 37 6.83 4.17 -17.73
CA ARG A 37 6.62 3.52 -19.03
C ARG A 37 6.55 4.51 -20.19
N GLY A 38 6.71 5.81 -19.93
CA GLY A 38 6.71 6.86 -20.95
C GLY A 38 5.32 7.42 -21.28
N LEU A 39 4.29 7.08 -20.50
CA LEU A 39 2.96 7.66 -20.68
C LEU A 39 2.91 9.11 -20.15
N LYS A 40 2.15 9.96 -20.81
CA LYS A 40 1.85 11.31 -20.36
C LYS A 40 0.73 11.25 -19.31
N VAL A 41 1.09 11.44 -18.04
CA VAL A 41 0.20 11.21 -16.89
C VAL A 41 -0.16 12.52 -16.21
N LEU A 42 -1.45 12.67 -15.88
CA LEU A 42 -1.97 13.66 -14.94
C LEU A 42 -2.51 12.95 -13.70
N LEU A 43 -2.03 13.33 -12.51
CA LEU A 43 -2.65 12.96 -11.25
C LEU A 43 -3.30 14.18 -10.62
N VAL A 44 -4.56 14.04 -10.20
CA VAL A 44 -5.30 15.10 -9.49
C VAL A 44 -5.74 14.60 -8.12
N GLU A 45 -5.56 15.43 -7.10
CA GLU A 45 -5.97 15.18 -5.72
C GLU A 45 -6.75 16.40 -5.20
N GLN A 46 -7.94 16.17 -4.64
CA GLN A 46 -8.79 17.25 -4.16
C GLN A 46 -8.26 17.98 -2.93
N ALA A 47 -7.43 17.31 -2.15
CA ALA A 47 -6.84 17.85 -0.94
C ALA A 47 -5.31 17.84 -1.03
N ASP A 48 -4.60 17.39 0.00
CA ASP A 48 -3.16 17.13 -0.05
C ASP A 48 -2.87 15.65 -0.27
N LEU A 49 -1.68 15.33 -0.73
CA LEU A 49 -1.23 13.94 -0.89
C LEU A 49 -1.35 13.16 0.42
N ALA A 50 -1.80 11.92 0.34
CA ALA A 50 -1.96 11.01 1.47
C ALA A 50 -2.98 11.46 2.54
N GLN A 51 -3.78 12.48 2.33
CA GLN A 51 -4.63 13.05 3.38
C GLN A 51 -5.71 12.10 3.92
N ALA A 52 -6.13 11.10 3.16
CA ALA A 52 -7.12 10.11 3.58
C ALA A 52 -6.47 8.87 4.22
N THR A 53 -6.87 7.68 3.79
CA THR A 53 -6.43 6.38 4.33
C THR A 53 -4.92 6.20 4.35
N SER A 54 -4.19 6.78 3.39
CA SER A 54 -2.74 6.60 3.25
C SER A 54 -1.90 7.27 4.34
N SER A 55 -2.47 8.12 5.19
CA SER A 55 -1.82 8.65 6.40
C SER A 55 -2.42 8.10 7.70
N ALA A 56 -3.60 7.47 7.60
CA ALA A 56 -4.37 6.90 8.71
C ALA A 56 -4.34 5.36 8.71
N SER A 57 -3.35 4.75 8.07
CA SER A 57 -3.18 3.30 8.02
C SER A 57 -2.58 2.75 9.31
N SER A 58 -2.54 1.43 9.46
CA SER A 58 -1.79 0.77 10.54
C SER A 58 -0.26 0.94 10.43
N LYS A 59 0.23 1.59 9.38
CA LYS A 59 1.65 1.76 9.05
C LYS A 59 2.41 0.44 8.91
N LEU A 60 1.71 -0.58 8.43
CA LEU A 60 2.26 -1.91 8.24
C LEU A 60 2.25 -2.31 6.77
N ILE A 61 3.37 -2.89 6.33
CA ILE A 61 3.43 -3.66 5.09
C ILE A 61 3.55 -5.13 5.50
N HIS A 62 2.50 -5.88 5.25
CA HIS A 62 2.33 -7.22 5.77
C HIS A 62 1.64 -8.14 4.77
N GLY A 63 1.87 -9.44 4.90
CA GLY A 63 1.22 -10.45 4.06
C GLY A 63 -0.22 -10.78 4.46
N GLY A 64 -0.74 -10.19 5.56
CA GLY A 64 -2.10 -10.46 6.00
C GLY A 64 -2.29 -11.89 6.54
N LEU A 65 -1.55 -12.28 7.56
CA LEU A 65 -1.58 -13.63 8.18
C LEU A 65 -3.01 -14.16 8.41
N ARG A 66 -3.95 -13.28 8.76
CA ARG A 66 -5.35 -13.64 9.00
C ARG A 66 -6.06 -14.18 7.75
N TYR A 67 -5.64 -13.78 6.56
CA TYR A 67 -6.26 -14.27 5.31
C TYR A 67 -5.98 -15.74 5.03
N LEU A 68 -4.98 -16.34 5.65
CA LEU A 68 -4.79 -17.80 5.60
C LEU A 68 -5.96 -18.57 6.20
N GLU A 69 -6.70 -17.99 7.12
CA GLU A 69 -7.93 -18.58 7.70
C GLU A 69 -9.07 -18.69 6.69
N TYR A 70 -9.03 -17.86 5.65
CA TYR A 70 -10.00 -17.83 4.55
C TYR A 70 -9.48 -18.50 3.28
N TYR A 71 -8.35 -19.22 3.39
CA TYR A 71 -7.71 -19.93 2.27
C TYR A 71 -7.24 -19.01 1.13
N GLU A 72 -7.06 -17.72 1.38
CA GLU A 72 -6.59 -16.72 0.41
C GLU A 72 -5.07 -16.78 0.19
N PHE A 73 -4.57 -17.98 -0.13
CA PHE A 73 -3.12 -18.23 -0.26
C PHE A 73 -2.46 -17.39 -1.34
N ARG A 74 -3.17 -17.14 -2.44
CA ARG A 74 -2.66 -16.31 -3.54
C ARG A 74 -2.45 -14.87 -3.08
N LEU A 75 -3.46 -14.28 -2.43
CA LEU A 75 -3.38 -12.91 -1.90
C LEU A 75 -2.23 -12.77 -0.90
N VAL A 76 -2.09 -13.73 0.03
CA VAL A 76 -1.01 -13.73 1.02
C VAL A 76 0.35 -13.83 0.33
N ARG A 77 0.49 -14.71 -0.66
CA ARG A 77 1.75 -14.84 -1.43
C ARG A 77 2.14 -13.56 -2.13
N GLU A 78 1.22 -12.96 -2.89
CA GLU A 78 1.45 -11.71 -3.63
C GLU A 78 1.82 -10.57 -2.66
N SER A 79 1.10 -10.43 -1.55
CA SER A 79 1.38 -9.42 -0.52
C SER A 79 2.75 -9.61 0.14
N LEU A 80 3.16 -10.85 0.41
CA LEU A 80 4.47 -11.14 0.98
C LEU A 80 5.62 -10.88 -0.01
N GLN A 81 5.41 -11.16 -1.29
CA GLN A 81 6.37 -10.84 -2.35
C GLN A 81 6.55 -9.34 -2.48
N GLU A 82 5.43 -8.60 -2.53
CA GLU A 82 5.45 -7.14 -2.62
C GLU A 82 6.10 -6.50 -1.37
N ARG A 83 5.89 -7.05 -0.19
CA ARG A 83 6.57 -6.61 1.03
C ARG A 83 8.10 -6.66 0.89
N GLU A 84 8.65 -7.73 0.32
CA GLU A 84 10.11 -7.84 0.09
C GLU A 84 10.59 -6.84 -0.97
N VAL A 85 9.80 -6.62 -2.04
CA VAL A 85 10.09 -5.62 -3.07
C VAL A 85 10.13 -4.22 -2.47
N LEU A 86 9.13 -3.85 -1.68
CA LEU A 86 9.05 -2.54 -1.03
C LEU A 86 10.16 -2.35 0.01
N LEU A 87 10.47 -3.37 0.80
CA LEU A 87 11.58 -3.34 1.76
C LEU A 87 12.93 -3.11 1.06
N ASN A 88 13.11 -3.67 -0.14
CA ASN A 88 14.33 -3.47 -0.93
C ASN A 88 14.39 -2.06 -1.55
N ASN A 89 13.28 -1.60 -2.13
CA ASN A 89 13.23 -0.35 -2.89
C ASN A 89 13.13 0.89 -2.02
N ALA A 90 12.58 0.77 -0.82
CA ALA A 90 12.32 1.89 0.09
C ALA A 90 12.84 1.64 1.52
N ALA A 91 14.01 1.01 1.65
CA ALA A 91 14.64 0.65 2.92
C ALA A 91 14.89 1.84 3.87
N HIS A 92 14.87 3.06 3.36
CA HIS A 92 15.02 4.29 4.16
C HIS A 92 13.74 4.75 4.86
N ILE A 93 12.58 4.16 4.53
CA ILE A 93 11.27 4.45 5.14
C ILE A 93 10.50 3.19 5.54
N ILE A 94 11.06 2.01 5.31
CA ILE A 94 10.46 0.72 5.62
C ILE A 94 11.45 -0.10 6.46
N TRP A 95 11.00 -0.55 7.62
CA TRP A 95 11.86 -1.30 8.55
C TRP A 95 11.20 -2.62 8.97
N PRO A 96 12.01 -3.69 9.18
CA PRO A 96 11.53 -4.92 9.79
C PRO A 96 10.89 -4.67 11.15
N LEU A 97 9.75 -5.29 11.41
CA LEU A 97 9.06 -5.25 12.68
C LEU A 97 8.74 -6.67 13.15
N ARG A 98 9.06 -6.96 14.41
CA ARG A 98 8.74 -8.24 15.04
C ARG A 98 7.42 -8.15 15.78
N PHE A 99 6.53 -9.07 15.47
CA PHE A 99 5.24 -9.22 16.13
C PHE A 99 5.29 -10.37 17.11
N VAL A 100 4.69 -10.14 18.27
CA VAL A 100 4.48 -11.16 19.29
C VAL A 100 3.01 -11.49 19.36
N MET A 101 2.68 -12.76 19.16
CA MET A 101 1.33 -13.30 19.29
C MET A 101 1.28 -14.13 20.57
N PRO A 102 0.77 -13.59 21.70
CA PRO A 102 0.57 -14.36 22.90
C PRO A 102 -0.44 -15.49 22.64
N HIS A 103 -0.21 -16.66 23.20
CA HIS A 103 -1.08 -17.81 23.03
C HIS A 103 -1.67 -18.26 24.36
N ASN A 104 -2.97 -18.50 24.38
CA ASN A 104 -3.70 -19.08 25.50
C ASN A 104 -4.63 -20.21 24.99
N LYS A 105 -5.18 -20.97 25.93
CA LYS A 105 -6.03 -22.13 25.63
C LYS A 105 -7.36 -21.81 24.93
N LEU A 106 -7.78 -20.54 24.91
CA LEU A 106 -9.01 -20.10 24.26
C LEU A 106 -8.82 -19.83 22.76
N LEU A 107 -7.57 -19.74 22.32
CA LEU A 107 -7.22 -19.56 20.92
C LEU A 107 -7.14 -20.92 20.20
N ARG A 108 -6.96 -20.87 18.88
CA ARG A 108 -6.71 -22.07 18.07
C ARG A 108 -5.53 -22.88 18.62
N PRO A 109 -5.51 -24.19 18.44
CA PRO A 109 -4.39 -25.03 18.88
C PRO A 109 -3.03 -24.50 18.41
N ALA A 110 -2.04 -24.54 19.28
CA ALA A 110 -0.71 -24.00 19.01
C ALA A 110 -0.07 -24.58 17.74
N TRP A 111 -0.29 -25.87 17.47
CA TRP A 111 0.21 -26.53 16.27
C TRP A 111 -0.38 -25.93 14.97
N MET A 112 -1.67 -25.55 15.00
CA MET A 112 -2.35 -24.93 13.85
C MET A 112 -1.80 -23.54 13.57
N ILE A 113 -1.59 -22.74 14.64
CA ILE A 113 -0.95 -21.42 14.51
C ILE A 113 0.47 -21.58 13.96
N ARG A 114 1.22 -22.58 14.45
CA ARG A 114 2.57 -22.84 13.97
C ARG A 114 2.61 -23.25 12.49
N LEU A 115 1.64 -24.04 12.04
CA LEU A 115 1.49 -24.41 10.63
C LEU A 115 1.16 -23.16 9.77
N GLY A 116 0.23 -22.31 10.22
CA GLY A 116 -0.09 -21.07 9.54
C GLY A 116 1.12 -20.14 9.41
N LEU A 117 1.91 -19.98 10.47
CA LEU A 117 3.15 -19.20 10.45
C LEU A 117 4.24 -19.83 9.57
N PHE A 118 4.32 -21.14 9.52
CA PHE A 118 5.21 -21.84 8.60
C PHE A 118 4.84 -21.56 7.14
N LEU A 119 3.56 -21.63 6.79
CA LEU A 119 3.09 -21.24 5.45
C LEU A 119 3.39 -19.77 5.16
N TYR A 120 3.12 -18.88 6.11
CA TYR A 120 3.40 -17.45 5.99
C TYR A 120 4.89 -17.17 5.71
N ASP A 121 5.79 -17.88 6.35
CA ASP A 121 7.23 -17.74 6.15
C ASP A 121 7.70 -18.19 4.75
N HIS A 122 6.98 -19.12 4.10
CA HIS A 122 7.45 -19.77 2.86
C HIS A 122 6.70 -19.35 1.60
N LEU A 123 5.45 -18.87 1.73
CA LEU A 123 4.62 -18.51 0.57
C LEU A 123 5.20 -17.35 -0.27
N GLY A 124 5.83 -16.38 0.36
CA GLY A 124 6.32 -15.17 -0.31
C GLY A 124 7.79 -15.17 -0.71
N GLY A 125 8.53 -16.25 -0.44
CA GLY A 125 9.97 -16.28 -0.73
C GLY A 125 10.77 -15.27 0.11
N ARG A 126 10.57 -15.30 1.44
CA ARG A 126 11.25 -14.44 2.42
C ARG A 126 12.77 -14.40 2.22
N GLN A 127 13.35 -13.20 2.13
CA GLN A 127 14.78 -12.99 1.90
C GLN A 127 15.50 -12.35 3.08
N ARG A 128 14.93 -11.29 3.65
CA ARG A 128 15.60 -10.46 4.67
C ARG A 128 15.02 -10.60 6.07
N LEU A 129 13.75 -10.93 6.19
CA LEU A 129 13.08 -10.94 7.47
C LEU A 129 13.37 -12.24 8.25
N PRO A 130 13.56 -12.17 9.59
CA PRO A 130 13.67 -13.38 10.41
C PRO A 130 12.40 -14.21 10.36
N GLY A 131 12.54 -15.55 10.41
CA GLY A 131 11.43 -16.48 10.45
C GLY A 131 10.61 -16.43 11.73
N SER A 132 9.45 -17.07 11.67
CA SER A 132 8.59 -17.24 12.82
C SER A 132 9.10 -18.33 13.75
N ASN A 133 8.95 -18.12 15.06
CA ASN A 133 9.34 -19.05 16.10
C ASN A 133 8.30 -19.09 17.22
N GLY A 134 8.17 -20.26 17.87
CA GLY A 134 7.51 -20.35 19.16
C GLY A 134 8.45 -19.88 20.27
N ILE A 135 7.94 -19.15 21.26
CA ILE A 135 8.74 -18.64 22.38
C ILE A 135 8.04 -18.89 23.73
N ARG A 136 8.86 -19.01 24.76
CA ARG A 136 8.44 -19.02 26.16
C ARG A 136 8.38 -17.59 26.69
N LEU A 137 7.18 -17.04 26.81
CA LEU A 137 6.96 -15.64 27.22
C LEU A 137 7.30 -15.43 28.72
N ASP A 138 7.11 -16.43 29.54
CA ASP A 138 7.52 -16.41 30.96
C ASP A 138 9.04 -16.27 31.19
N ARG A 139 9.85 -16.48 30.14
CA ARG A 139 11.32 -16.41 30.21
C ARG A 139 11.92 -15.46 29.17
N HIS A 140 11.08 -14.66 28.54
CA HIS A 140 11.52 -13.78 27.44
C HIS A 140 11.10 -12.32 27.71
N MET A 141 11.93 -11.36 27.30
CA MET A 141 11.64 -9.93 27.48
C MET A 141 10.28 -9.51 26.88
N PHE A 142 9.83 -10.18 25.83
CA PHE A 142 8.52 -9.90 25.21
C PHE A 142 7.32 -10.27 26.09
N GLY A 143 7.54 -11.07 27.11
CA GLY A 143 6.50 -11.43 28.06
C GLY A 143 6.31 -10.41 29.21
N GLN A 144 7.29 -9.54 29.45
CA GLN A 144 7.26 -8.61 30.57
C GLN A 144 6.01 -7.69 30.59
N PRO A 145 5.51 -7.15 29.45
CA PRO A 145 4.34 -6.29 29.45
C PRO A 145 3.01 -7.06 29.45
N LEU A 146 3.04 -8.40 29.45
CA LEU A 146 1.83 -9.22 29.34
C LEU A 146 1.23 -9.54 30.71
N ALA A 147 -0.08 -9.80 30.74
CA ALA A 147 -0.76 -10.25 31.94
C ALA A 147 -0.21 -11.57 32.46
N PRO A 148 -0.21 -11.82 33.78
CA PRO A 148 0.19 -13.10 34.37
C PRO A 148 -0.60 -14.28 33.78
N GLY A 149 0.05 -15.43 33.63
CA GLY A 149 -0.57 -16.66 33.10
C GLY A 149 -0.41 -16.87 31.59
N ILE A 150 0.19 -15.95 30.86
CA ILE A 150 0.53 -16.13 29.46
C ILE A 150 1.99 -16.64 29.36
N HIS A 151 2.15 -17.94 29.15
CA HIS A 151 3.45 -18.60 29.23
C HIS A 151 4.12 -18.84 27.87
N GLN A 152 3.35 -18.87 26.79
CA GLN A 152 3.86 -19.16 25.46
C GLN A 152 3.27 -18.23 24.42
N GLY A 153 3.95 -18.08 23.30
CA GLY A 153 3.52 -17.31 22.16
C GLY A 153 4.35 -17.60 20.92
N PHE A 154 4.06 -16.86 19.88
CA PHE A 154 4.78 -16.95 18.62
C PHE A 154 5.32 -15.57 18.25
N VAL A 155 6.47 -15.57 17.60
CA VAL A 155 7.07 -14.34 17.03
C VAL A 155 7.15 -14.52 15.53
N TYR A 156 6.74 -13.51 14.78
CA TYR A 156 6.85 -13.46 13.32
C TYR A 156 7.27 -12.06 12.86
N SER A 157 7.54 -11.89 11.58
CA SER A 157 8.04 -10.64 11.03
C SER A 157 7.14 -10.08 9.95
N ASP A 158 6.95 -8.79 10.00
CA ASP A 158 6.45 -7.96 8.91
C ASP A 158 7.27 -6.66 8.83
N CYS A 159 6.77 -5.62 8.18
CA CYS A 159 7.45 -4.34 8.11
C CYS A 159 6.57 -3.21 8.63
N TRP A 160 7.20 -2.23 9.26
CA TRP A 160 6.64 -0.91 9.51
C TRP A 160 7.04 0.05 8.40
N VAL A 161 6.19 1.03 8.08
CA VAL A 161 6.40 2.00 7.01
C VAL A 161 5.99 3.41 7.42
N GLN A 162 6.69 4.41 6.93
CA GLN A 162 6.18 5.78 6.88
C GLN A 162 5.23 5.91 5.68
N ASP A 163 3.94 5.64 5.91
CA ASP A 163 2.92 5.51 4.88
C ASP A 163 2.75 6.76 4.02
N SER A 164 2.55 7.92 4.64
CA SER A 164 2.42 9.19 3.90
C SER A 164 3.70 9.55 3.13
N ARG A 165 4.88 9.25 3.68
CA ARG A 165 6.14 9.49 2.99
C ARG A 165 6.29 8.58 1.76
N LEU A 166 5.81 7.35 1.82
CA LEU A 166 5.78 6.46 0.66
C LEU A 166 4.93 7.06 -0.48
N VAL A 167 3.78 7.66 -0.16
CA VAL A 167 2.93 8.36 -1.13
C VAL A 167 3.66 9.52 -1.77
N VAL A 168 4.27 10.39 -0.95
CA VAL A 168 5.00 11.58 -1.45
C VAL A 168 6.17 11.17 -2.36
N LEU A 169 6.94 10.15 -1.96
CA LEU A 169 8.06 9.65 -2.77
C LEU A 169 7.60 9.04 -4.10
N ASN A 170 6.44 8.37 -4.12
CA ASN A 170 5.85 7.89 -5.38
C ASN A 170 5.42 9.05 -6.28
N ALA A 171 4.79 10.10 -5.72
CA ALA A 171 4.41 11.30 -6.47
C ALA A 171 5.64 12.04 -7.02
N MET A 172 6.68 12.19 -6.21
CA MET A 172 7.96 12.78 -6.66
C MET A 172 8.58 11.97 -7.80
N GLY A 173 8.68 10.64 -7.64
CA GLY A 173 9.21 9.77 -8.69
C GLY A 173 8.36 9.75 -9.97
N ALA A 174 7.04 9.99 -9.87
CA ALA A 174 6.18 10.20 -11.03
C ALA A 174 6.50 11.54 -11.72
N ALA A 175 6.63 12.62 -10.94
CA ALA A 175 6.95 13.95 -11.46
C ALA A 175 8.33 14.00 -12.14
N GLU A 176 9.34 13.35 -11.57
CA GLU A 176 10.68 13.19 -12.17
C GLU A 176 10.63 12.49 -13.53
N LYS A 177 9.60 11.67 -13.78
CA LYS A 177 9.36 10.97 -15.06
C LYS A 177 8.37 11.71 -15.97
N GLY A 178 8.04 12.96 -15.65
CA GLY A 178 7.21 13.84 -16.48
C GLY A 178 5.71 13.79 -16.17
N ALA A 179 5.25 13.07 -15.15
CA ALA A 179 3.87 13.18 -14.72
C ALA A 179 3.56 14.54 -14.12
N ARG A 180 2.39 15.09 -14.41
CA ARG A 180 1.88 16.30 -13.77
C ARG A 180 1.08 15.91 -12.53
N ILE A 181 1.48 16.42 -11.36
CA ILE A 181 0.82 16.16 -10.08
C ILE A 181 0.17 17.46 -9.61
N LEU A 182 -1.15 17.44 -9.44
CA LEU A 182 -1.92 18.60 -9.01
C LEU A 182 -2.70 18.26 -7.74
N THR A 183 -2.43 18.98 -6.68
CA THR A 183 -3.18 18.94 -5.42
C THR A 183 -4.18 20.08 -5.35
N ARG A 184 -5.16 19.97 -4.44
CA ARG A 184 -6.26 20.93 -4.24
C ARG A 184 -7.12 21.14 -5.50
N LEU A 185 -7.15 20.12 -6.35
CA LEU A 185 -7.93 20.08 -7.57
C LEU A 185 -8.86 18.87 -7.54
N ARG A 186 -10.15 19.13 -7.50
CA ARG A 186 -11.17 18.09 -7.44
C ARG A 186 -11.66 17.71 -8.82
N CYS A 187 -11.64 16.42 -9.14
CA CYS A 187 -12.35 15.89 -10.29
C CYS A 187 -13.87 15.93 -10.00
N LYS A 188 -14.59 16.79 -10.71
CA LYS A 188 -16.04 16.96 -10.58
C LYS A 188 -16.83 15.97 -11.43
N ALA A 189 -16.34 15.71 -12.63
CA ALA A 189 -16.99 14.82 -13.59
C ALA A 189 -15.98 14.25 -14.58
N ALA A 190 -16.31 13.11 -15.17
CA ALA A 190 -15.61 12.54 -16.29
C ALA A 190 -16.64 11.98 -17.29
N HIS A 191 -16.55 12.36 -18.55
CA HIS A 191 -17.47 12.00 -19.60
C HIS A 191 -16.72 11.43 -20.81
N ALA A 192 -17.18 10.32 -21.35
CA ALA A 192 -16.67 9.80 -22.62
C ALA A 192 -17.23 10.61 -23.79
N GLN A 193 -16.35 11.16 -24.64
CA GLN A 193 -16.74 11.91 -25.83
C GLN A 193 -15.72 11.67 -26.94
N ASN A 194 -16.19 11.29 -28.13
CA ASN A 194 -15.35 11.09 -29.32
C ASN A 194 -14.14 10.15 -29.10
N GLY A 195 -14.31 9.06 -28.33
CA GLY A 195 -13.25 8.10 -28.03
C GLY A 195 -12.23 8.56 -26.97
N GLN A 196 -12.45 9.70 -26.34
CA GLN A 196 -11.63 10.26 -25.26
C GLN A 196 -12.48 10.49 -24.00
N TRP A 197 -11.81 10.72 -22.86
CA TRP A 197 -12.45 11.15 -21.63
C TRP A 197 -12.23 12.63 -21.41
N LEU A 198 -13.30 13.40 -21.31
CA LEU A 198 -13.28 14.79 -20.85
C LEU A 198 -13.38 14.80 -19.33
N VAL A 199 -12.35 15.33 -18.65
CA VAL A 199 -12.28 15.36 -17.19
C VAL A 199 -12.39 16.81 -16.71
N GLY A 200 -13.50 17.11 -16.03
CA GLY A 200 -13.77 18.43 -15.45
C GLY A 200 -13.13 18.55 -14.07
N LEU A 201 -12.26 19.55 -13.89
CA LEU A 201 -11.55 19.85 -12.65
C LEU A 201 -12.02 21.18 -12.07
N VAL A 202 -12.05 21.28 -10.73
CA VAL A 202 -12.37 22.52 -9.99
C VAL A 202 -11.39 22.71 -8.84
N ASP A 203 -10.96 23.94 -8.60
CA ASP A 203 -10.18 24.32 -7.42
C ASP A 203 -10.99 24.12 -6.13
N GLN A 204 -10.28 23.80 -5.03
CA GLN A 204 -10.86 23.59 -3.69
C GLN A 204 -10.51 24.77 -2.77
#